data_3c3e20ac29a32779255e50c8919dd807
#
_entry.id   3c3e20ac29a32779255e50c8919dd807
#
_cell.length_a   1.000
_cell.length_b   1.000
_cell.length_c   1.000
_cell.angle_alpha   90.00
_cell.angle_beta   90.00
_cell.angle_gamma   90.00
#
_symmetry.space_group_name_H-M   'P 1'
#
loop_
_entity.id
_entity.type
_entity.pdbx_description
1 polymer ?
#
loop_
_entity_poly.entity_id
_entity_poly.type
_entity_poly.pdbx_seq_one_letter_code
_entity_poly.pdbx_strand_id
1 'polypeptide(L)'
;MPIKIQSDLPVKEILEKENLFVMDENRAMHQDIRPIYILILNLMPLKEETELQLLRSLSNTPLQVDVSFMAVESHQAKNTSKSHLNKFYQTFTELKDKKFDGMIITGAPVEQMEFEEVDYWEEVTRIMDWSETHVTSTIFLCWAAQAALYHFYGLKKRMLDKKMFGLFWHKVMNRKIPLVRGFDDVFLAPHSRHTEIPIEDVHACKELTVLAESDEAGLFLAMAEDGRKIFVMGHPEYDRVTLDGEYRRDLGKGLPIEIPKNYYRDDNPDNGPQLLWRAHANNLYTNWLNYYVYQSTPYDLYGTPDFSSIFKG
;
A
#
# COMPACT_ATOMS: atom_id res chain seq x y z
N MET A 1 13.48 -12.57 9.40
CA MET A 1 13.05 -13.83 8.77
C MET A 1 12.47 -13.51 7.40
N PRO A 2 12.43 -14.45 6.47
CA PRO A 2 12.16 -14.12 5.06
C PRO A 2 10.67 -14.03 4.74
N ILE A 3 10.40 -13.31 3.66
CA ILE A 3 9.12 -13.39 2.96
C ILE A 3 8.96 -14.79 2.34
N LYS A 4 7.80 -15.43 2.54
CA LYS A 4 7.43 -16.65 1.86
C LYS A 4 6.61 -16.30 0.61
N ILE A 5 7.05 -16.75 -0.53
CA ILE A 5 6.37 -16.59 -1.83
C ILE A 5 6.39 -17.91 -2.60
N GLN A 6 5.58 -18.01 -3.64
CA GLN A 6 5.59 -19.16 -4.53
C GLN A 6 6.99 -19.28 -5.20
N SER A 7 7.51 -20.51 -5.27
CA SER A 7 8.89 -20.77 -5.71
C SER A 7 9.20 -20.29 -7.12
N ASP A 8 8.19 -20.22 -7.98
CA ASP A 8 8.27 -19.85 -9.39
C ASP A 8 7.72 -18.46 -9.72
N LEU A 9 7.47 -17.63 -8.70
CA LEU A 9 7.11 -16.22 -8.90
C LEU A 9 8.28 -15.45 -9.52
N PRO A 10 8.12 -14.78 -10.69
CA PRO A 10 9.23 -14.19 -11.45
C PRO A 10 10.06 -13.19 -10.66
N VAL A 11 9.45 -12.42 -9.77
CA VAL A 11 10.16 -11.40 -8.96
C VAL A 11 11.11 -12.01 -7.92
N LYS A 12 11.02 -13.32 -7.63
CA LYS A 12 11.90 -14.01 -6.67
C LYS A 12 13.38 -13.82 -7.00
N GLU A 13 13.77 -14.05 -8.25
CA GLU A 13 15.16 -13.90 -8.68
C GLU A 13 15.67 -12.46 -8.53
N ILE A 14 14.81 -11.47 -8.71
CA ILE A 14 15.16 -10.05 -8.56
C ILE A 14 15.42 -9.75 -7.08
N LEU A 15 14.52 -10.18 -6.20
CA LEU A 15 14.65 -10.01 -4.74
C LEU A 15 15.94 -10.67 -4.21
N GLU A 16 16.24 -11.88 -4.66
CA GLU A 16 17.47 -12.60 -4.28
C GLU A 16 18.74 -11.88 -4.77
N LYS A 17 18.75 -11.31 -5.99
CA LYS A 17 19.85 -10.48 -6.51
C LYS A 17 20.04 -9.18 -5.71
N GLU A 18 19.00 -8.68 -5.08
CA GLU A 18 19.05 -7.52 -4.17
C GLU A 18 19.48 -7.90 -2.74
N ASN A 19 19.91 -9.14 -2.51
CA ASN A 19 20.24 -9.71 -1.20
C ASN A 19 19.07 -9.70 -0.20
N LEU A 20 17.84 -9.71 -0.69
CA LEU A 20 16.68 -9.90 0.14
C LEU A 20 16.44 -11.40 0.36
N PHE A 21 16.24 -11.77 1.60
CA PHE A 21 16.07 -13.18 1.94
C PHE A 21 14.62 -13.60 1.68
N VAL A 22 14.44 -14.36 0.59
CA VAL A 22 13.14 -14.92 0.18
C VAL A 22 13.10 -16.41 0.52
N MET A 23 11.97 -16.89 0.99
CA MET A 23 11.73 -18.28 1.33
C MET A 23 10.70 -18.88 0.38
N ASP A 24 10.98 -20.07 -0.13
CA ASP A 24 9.99 -20.86 -0.83
C ASP A 24 9.19 -21.77 0.12
N GLU A 25 8.16 -22.40 -0.41
CA GLU A 25 7.25 -23.25 0.35
C GLU A 25 7.96 -24.43 1.03
N ASN A 26 8.96 -25.04 0.35
CA ASN A 26 9.69 -26.19 0.88
C ASN A 26 10.51 -25.81 2.12
N ARG A 27 11.16 -24.65 2.11
CA ARG A 27 11.95 -24.17 3.24
C ARG A 27 11.06 -23.74 4.39
N ALA A 28 9.90 -23.15 4.11
CA ALA A 28 8.94 -22.71 5.12
C ALA A 28 8.36 -23.88 5.94
N MET A 29 8.10 -25.03 5.30
CA MET A 29 7.56 -26.22 5.97
C MET A 29 8.50 -26.84 7.03
N HIS A 30 9.76 -26.44 7.05
CA HIS A 30 10.75 -26.94 8.03
C HIS A 30 10.96 -26.00 9.23
N GLN A 31 10.15 -24.94 9.35
CA GLN A 31 10.22 -24.00 10.46
C GLN A 31 8.92 -24.08 11.29
N ASP A 32 9.06 -24.34 12.57
CA ASP A 32 7.93 -24.41 13.53
C ASP A 32 7.53 -22.98 13.99
N ILE A 33 7.19 -22.12 13.03
CA ILE A 33 6.79 -20.73 13.26
C ILE A 33 5.54 -20.44 12.43
N ARG A 34 4.51 -19.93 13.10
CA ARG A 34 3.32 -19.44 12.39
C ARG A 34 3.67 -18.21 11.56
N PRO A 35 3.56 -18.24 10.22
CA PRO A 35 3.75 -17.07 9.40
C PRO A 35 2.60 -16.08 9.58
N ILE A 36 2.87 -14.81 9.27
CA ILE A 36 1.85 -13.78 9.11
C ILE A 36 1.30 -13.87 7.69
N TYR A 37 0.00 -14.04 7.54
CA TYR A 37 -0.67 -14.13 6.25
C TYR A 37 -1.09 -12.74 5.77
N ILE A 38 -0.47 -12.27 4.70
CA ILE A 38 -0.77 -10.97 4.08
C ILE A 38 -1.43 -11.19 2.73
N LEU A 39 -2.58 -10.54 2.53
CA LEU A 39 -3.29 -10.51 1.27
C LEU A 39 -3.04 -9.18 0.56
N ILE A 40 -2.69 -9.20 -0.73
CA ILE A 40 -2.52 -8.01 -1.54
C ILE A 40 -3.57 -8.01 -2.66
N LEU A 41 -4.56 -7.12 -2.57
CA LEU A 41 -5.43 -6.80 -3.71
C LEU A 41 -4.69 -5.82 -4.61
N ASN A 42 -4.19 -6.33 -5.73
CA ASN A 42 -3.38 -5.55 -6.66
C ASN A 42 -4.25 -5.01 -7.80
N LEU A 43 -4.61 -3.71 -7.73
CA LEU A 43 -5.39 -2.99 -8.74
C LEU A 43 -4.52 -2.28 -9.78
N MET A 44 -3.19 -2.29 -9.59
CA MET A 44 -2.25 -1.61 -10.49
C MET A 44 -2.18 -2.31 -11.86
N PRO A 45 -1.96 -1.54 -12.94
CA PRO A 45 -1.91 -2.09 -14.30
C PRO A 45 -0.67 -2.92 -14.58
N LEU A 46 0.48 -2.57 -13.98
CA LEU A 46 1.76 -3.29 -14.09
C LEU A 46 1.95 -4.14 -12.83
N LYS A 47 1.27 -5.28 -12.77
CA LYS A 47 1.18 -6.09 -11.55
C LYS A 47 2.53 -6.60 -11.06
N GLU A 48 3.39 -7.06 -11.95
CA GLU A 48 4.71 -7.60 -11.60
C GLU A 48 5.63 -6.53 -10.98
N GLU A 49 5.55 -5.27 -11.43
CA GLU A 49 6.27 -4.16 -10.80
C GLU A 49 5.77 -3.89 -9.38
N THR A 50 4.45 -3.87 -9.21
CA THR A 50 3.82 -3.65 -7.89
C THR A 50 4.10 -4.81 -6.94
N GLU A 51 4.09 -6.05 -7.43
CA GLU A 51 4.51 -7.24 -6.67
C GLU A 51 5.91 -7.03 -6.10
N LEU A 52 6.89 -6.67 -6.97
CA LEU A 52 8.26 -6.45 -6.57
C LEU A 52 8.40 -5.33 -5.53
N GLN A 53 7.73 -4.21 -5.73
CA GLN A 53 7.75 -3.04 -4.84
C GLN A 53 7.21 -3.38 -3.45
N LEU A 54 6.05 -4.05 -3.38
CA LEU A 54 5.43 -4.41 -2.12
C LEU A 54 6.18 -5.55 -1.41
N LEU A 55 6.62 -6.58 -2.12
CA LEU A 55 7.40 -7.67 -1.54
C LEU A 55 8.72 -7.15 -0.97
N ARG A 56 9.39 -6.21 -1.65
CA ARG A 56 10.59 -5.55 -1.13
C ARG A 56 10.29 -4.78 0.16
N SER A 57 9.19 -4.04 0.21
CA SER A 57 8.78 -3.28 1.38
C SER A 57 8.44 -4.18 2.57
N LEU A 58 7.74 -5.29 2.33
CA LEU A 58 7.36 -6.28 3.34
C LEU A 58 8.54 -7.14 3.80
N SER A 59 9.63 -7.23 3.04
CA SER A 59 10.80 -8.06 3.39
C SER A 59 11.68 -7.48 4.51
N ASN A 60 11.51 -6.20 4.85
CA ASN A 60 12.31 -5.52 5.86
C ASN A 60 11.80 -5.76 7.29
N THR A 61 11.59 -7.03 7.65
CA THR A 61 11.10 -7.43 8.99
C THR A 61 11.74 -8.76 9.41
N PRO A 62 11.94 -9.01 10.71
CA PRO A 62 12.33 -10.33 11.20
C PRO A 62 11.16 -11.34 11.21
N LEU A 63 9.94 -10.91 10.97
CA LEU A 63 8.76 -11.77 10.97
C LEU A 63 8.69 -12.60 9.67
N GLN A 64 8.18 -13.83 9.76
CA GLN A 64 7.87 -14.63 8.58
C GLN A 64 6.55 -14.17 8.00
N VAL A 65 6.56 -13.71 6.75
CA VAL A 65 5.39 -13.20 6.05
C VAL A 65 5.08 -14.14 4.88
N ASP A 66 3.85 -14.61 4.81
CA ASP A 66 3.29 -15.40 3.69
C ASP A 66 2.36 -14.49 2.89
N VAL A 67 2.69 -14.25 1.61
CA VAL A 67 1.96 -13.28 0.77
C VAL A 67 1.12 -14.00 -0.26
N SER A 68 -0.16 -13.64 -0.30
CA SER A 68 -1.12 -14.04 -1.35
C SER A 68 -1.55 -12.83 -2.16
N PHE A 69 -1.72 -13.01 -3.47
CA PHE A 69 -2.20 -11.94 -4.34
C PHE A 69 -3.65 -12.19 -4.76
N MET A 70 -4.45 -11.12 -4.77
CA MET A 70 -5.83 -11.11 -5.26
C MET A 70 -5.98 -10.11 -6.41
N ALA A 71 -6.76 -10.51 -7.41
CA ALA A 71 -7.20 -9.64 -8.50
C ALA A 71 -8.73 -9.57 -8.51
N VAL A 72 -9.29 -8.46 -8.97
CA VAL A 72 -10.73 -8.31 -9.20
C VAL A 72 -11.18 -9.22 -10.35
N GLU A 73 -12.38 -9.79 -10.21
CA GLU A 73 -13.01 -10.68 -11.20
C GLU A 73 -13.73 -9.88 -12.28
N SER A 74 -14.29 -8.73 -11.91
CA SER A 74 -15.10 -7.87 -12.77
C SER A 74 -14.31 -7.09 -13.84
N HIS A 75 -12.97 -7.07 -13.75
CA HIS A 75 -12.11 -6.35 -14.67
C HIS A 75 -10.97 -7.21 -15.23
N GLN A 76 -10.75 -7.15 -16.55
CA GLN A 76 -9.64 -7.86 -17.18
C GLN A 76 -8.38 -6.98 -17.23
N ALA A 77 -7.31 -7.44 -16.57
CA ALA A 77 -6.00 -6.79 -16.65
C ALA A 77 -5.47 -6.81 -18.10
N LYS A 78 -5.11 -5.63 -18.61
CA LYS A 78 -4.65 -5.47 -20.01
C LYS A 78 -3.14 -5.66 -20.16
N ASN A 79 -2.37 -5.39 -19.11
CA ASN A 79 -0.90 -5.32 -19.15
C ASN A 79 -0.21 -6.50 -18.46
N THR A 80 -0.97 -7.47 -17.95
CA THR A 80 -0.44 -8.68 -17.31
C THR A 80 -0.94 -9.91 -18.04
N SER A 81 -0.08 -10.88 -18.27
CA SER A 81 -0.45 -12.10 -18.99
C SER A 81 -1.48 -12.92 -18.22
N LYS A 82 -2.43 -13.54 -18.92
CA LYS A 82 -3.41 -14.42 -18.30
C LYS A 82 -2.75 -15.61 -17.58
N SER A 83 -1.62 -16.11 -18.11
CA SER A 83 -0.87 -17.20 -17.47
C SER A 83 -0.30 -16.78 -16.11
N HIS A 84 0.21 -15.54 -15.98
CA HIS A 84 0.70 -15.00 -14.71
C HIS A 84 -0.45 -14.88 -13.71
N LEU A 85 -1.58 -14.26 -14.13
CA LEU A 85 -2.75 -14.11 -13.28
C LEU A 85 -3.28 -15.46 -12.78
N ASN A 86 -3.51 -16.41 -13.68
CA ASN A 86 -4.04 -17.73 -13.32
C ASN A 86 -3.12 -18.53 -12.41
N LYS A 87 -1.83 -18.22 -12.41
CA LYS A 87 -0.84 -18.97 -11.63
C LYS A 87 -0.62 -18.36 -10.24
N PHE A 88 -0.59 -17.03 -10.13
CA PHE A 88 -0.15 -16.34 -8.92
C PHE A 88 -1.24 -15.55 -8.22
N TYR A 89 -2.39 -15.32 -8.87
CA TYR A 89 -3.50 -14.55 -8.30
C TYR A 89 -4.68 -15.46 -7.99
N GLN A 90 -5.38 -15.12 -6.93
CA GLN A 90 -6.64 -15.70 -6.53
C GLN A 90 -7.76 -14.68 -6.68
N THR A 91 -8.98 -15.15 -6.83
CA THR A 91 -10.17 -14.30 -6.89
C THR A 91 -10.77 -14.10 -5.50
N PHE A 92 -11.65 -13.11 -5.37
CA PHE A 92 -12.39 -12.91 -4.12
C PHE A 92 -13.25 -14.15 -3.80
N THR A 93 -13.86 -14.77 -4.80
CA THR A 93 -14.66 -15.98 -4.63
C THR A 93 -13.87 -17.14 -4.01
N GLU A 94 -12.59 -17.28 -4.33
CA GLU A 94 -11.70 -18.33 -3.79
C GLU A 94 -11.18 -18.01 -2.38
N LEU A 95 -11.22 -16.73 -1.98
CA LEU A 95 -10.62 -16.26 -0.72
C LEU A 95 -11.62 -15.84 0.35
N LYS A 96 -12.89 -15.63 0.01
CA LYS A 96 -13.92 -15.04 0.89
C LYS A 96 -14.13 -15.75 2.23
N ASP A 97 -13.84 -17.06 2.30
CA ASP A 97 -13.99 -17.88 3.52
C ASP A 97 -12.68 -17.97 4.33
N LYS A 98 -11.59 -17.34 3.85
CA LYS A 98 -10.30 -17.32 4.54
C LYS A 98 -10.16 -16.05 5.37
N LYS A 99 -9.31 -16.13 6.41
CA LYS A 99 -8.91 -14.97 7.22
C LYS A 99 -7.43 -14.68 7.01
N PHE A 100 -7.09 -13.40 7.14
CA PHE A 100 -5.72 -12.91 6.97
C PHE A 100 -5.32 -12.01 8.14
N ASP A 101 -4.03 -11.99 8.45
CA ASP A 101 -3.49 -11.13 9.48
C ASP A 101 -3.43 -9.67 9.00
N GLY A 102 -3.09 -9.46 7.73
CA GLY A 102 -3.05 -8.13 7.15
C GLY A 102 -3.47 -8.11 5.68
N MET A 103 -3.87 -6.94 5.20
CA MET A 103 -4.21 -6.74 3.79
C MET A 103 -3.64 -5.41 3.28
N ILE A 104 -3.24 -5.41 2.01
CA ILE A 104 -2.90 -4.19 1.28
C ILE A 104 -3.82 -4.10 0.06
N ILE A 105 -4.51 -2.96 -0.10
CA ILE A 105 -5.25 -2.64 -1.33
C ILE A 105 -4.48 -1.53 -2.04
N THR A 106 -4.00 -1.81 -3.25
CA THR A 106 -3.14 -0.88 -4.00
C THR A 106 -3.93 0.25 -4.64
N GLY A 107 -3.23 1.28 -5.09
CA GLY A 107 -3.77 2.28 -5.98
C GLY A 107 -4.27 1.69 -7.31
N ALA A 108 -4.96 2.53 -8.08
CA ALA A 108 -5.44 2.23 -9.42
C ALA A 108 -5.41 3.50 -10.29
N PRO A 109 -5.13 3.42 -11.60
CA PRO A 109 -5.04 4.58 -12.48
C PRO A 109 -6.42 5.05 -12.98
N VAL A 110 -7.40 5.14 -12.10
CA VAL A 110 -8.80 5.51 -12.38
C VAL A 110 -9.26 6.71 -11.54
N GLU A 111 -8.32 7.44 -10.98
CA GLU A 111 -8.57 8.51 -10.01
C GLU A 111 -9.38 9.70 -10.57
N GLN A 112 -9.37 9.90 -11.91
CA GLN A 112 -10.13 10.96 -12.58
C GLN A 112 -11.61 10.60 -12.82
N MET A 113 -11.98 9.32 -12.65
CA MET A 113 -13.38 8.86 -12.73
C MET A 113 -14.05 9.03 -11.36
N GLU A 114 -15.36 9.26 -11.34
CA GLU A 114 -16.09 9.11 -10.09
C GLU A 114 -16.00 7.66 -9.61
N PHE A 115 -16.08 7.44 -8.29
CA PHE A 115 -15.87 6.09 -7.75
C PHE A 115 -16.87 5.09 -8.30
N GLU A 116 -18.14 5.48 -8.40
CA GLU A 116 -19.24 4.65 -8.90
C GLU A 116 -19.16 4.37 -10.39
N GLU A 117 -18.36 5.12 -11.16
CA GLU A 117 -18.14 4.90 -12.60
C GLU A 117 -17.05 3.85 -12.87
N VAL A 118 -16.28 3.47 -11.83
CA VAL A 118 -15.24 2.44 -11.96
C VAL A 118 -15.89 1.07 -12.08
N ASP A 119 -15.60 0.34 -13.15
CA ASP A 119 -16.24 -0.93 -13.50
C ASP A 119 -16.14 -2.04 -12.42
N TYR A 120 -15.14 -1.96 -11.54
CA TYR A 120 -14.94 -2.88 -10.40
C TYR A 120 -15.29 -2.25 -9.04
N TRP A 121 -15.98 -1.10 -9.00
CA TRP A 121 -16.30 -0.40 -7.75
C TRP A 121 -17.07 -1.26 -6.75
N GLU A 122 -18.16 -1.90 -7.21
CA GLU A 122 -18.98 -2.76 -6.34
C GLU A 122 -18.19 -3.95 -5.78
N GLU A 123 -17.26 -4.51 -6.54
CA GLU A 123 -16.42 -5.60 -6.08
C GLU A 123 -15.42 -5.12 -5.02
N VAL A 124 -14.77 -4.00 -5.26
CA VAL A 124 -13.78 -3.43 -4.33
C VAL A 124 -14.45 -3.01 -3.02
N THR A 125 -15.61 -2.38 -3.03
CA THR A 125 -16.34 -2.01 -1.79
C THR A 125 -16.77 -3.25 -1.02
N ARG A 126 -17.27 -4.29 -1.71
CA ARG A 126 -17.58 -5.58 -1.06
C ARG A 126 -16.34 -6.22 -0.41
N ILE A 127 -15.18 -6.11 -1.05
CA ILE A 127 -13.92 -6.60 -0.48
C ILE A 127 -13.50 -5.74 0.73
N MET A 128 -13.69 -4.43 0.67
CA MET A 128 -13.45 -3.52 1.80
C MET A 128 -14.31 -3.89 3.00
N ASP A 129 -15.62 -4.10 2.81
CA ASP A 129 -16.54 -4.54 3.88
C ASP A 129 -16.16 -5.92 4.43
N TRP A 130 -15.81 -6.86 3.55
CA TRP A 130 -15.34 -8.18 3.95
C TRP A 130 -14.06 -8.10 4.80
N SER A 131 -13.16 -7.18 4.48
CA SER A 131 -11.92 -7.00 5.23
C SER A 131 -12.15 -6.63 6.70
N GLU A 132 -13.27 -5.97 7.03
CA GLU A 132 -13.61 -5.60 8.42
C GLU A 132 -13.81 -6.81 9.35
N THR A 133 -14.15 -7.96 8.80
CA THR A 133 -14.43 -9.18 9.58
C THR A 133 -13.41 -10.31 9.34
N HIS A 134 -12.62 -10.23 8.27
CA HIS A 134 -11.71 -11.29 7.85
C HIS A 134 -10.24 -10.88 7.88
N VAL A 135 -9.94 -9.61 8.12
CA VAL A 135 -8.56 -9.09 8.16
C VAL A 135 -8.33 -8.31 9.45
N THR A 136 -7.19 -8.52 10.10
CA THR A 136 -6.87 -7.80 11.35
C THR A 136 -6.56 -6.33 11.08
N SER A 137 -5.74 -6.01 10.05
CA SER A 137 -5.42 -4.63 9.69
C SER A 137 -5.23 -4.49 8.18
N THR A 138 -5.77 -3.42 7.59
CA THR A 138 -5.71 -3.15 6.15
C THR A 138 -5.03 -1.81 5.88
N ILE A 139 -4.02 -1.81 4.99
CA ILE A 139 -3.46 -0.60 4.38
C ILE A 139 -4.13 -0.36 3.03
N PHE A 140 -4.61 0.86 2.84
CA PHE A 140 -5.13 1.37 1.57
C PHE A 140 -4.12 2.35 0.99
N LEU A 141 -3.68 2.15 -0.27
CA LEU A 141 -2.67 2.98 -0.93
C LEU A 141 -3.30 3.88 -2.00
N CYS A 142 -2.93 5.15 -2.02
CA CYS A 142 -3.25 6.15 -3.04
C CYS A 142 -4.76 6.17 -3.38
N TRP A 143 -5.15 5.73 -4.59
CA TRP A 143 -6.55 5.67 -5.00
C TRP A 143 -7.40 4.83 -4.04
N ALA A 144 -6.90 3.67 -3.59
CA ALA A 144 -7.63 2.85 -2.63
C ALA A 144 -7.82 3.56 -1.28
N ALA A 145 -6.88 4.42 -0.86
CA ALA A 145 -7.04 5.23 0.34
C ALA A 145 -8.18 6.25 0.18
N GLN A 146 -8.25 6.92 -0.97
CA GLN A 146 -9.37 7.83 -1.28
C GLN A 146 -10.71 7.09 -1.37
N ALA A 147 -10.71 5.93 -2.04
CA ALA A 147 -11.89 5.07 -2.18
C ALA A 147 -12.42 4.59 -0.82
N ALA A 148 -11.52 4.16 0.07
CA ALA A 148 -11.89 3.70 1.40
C ALA A 148 -12.34 4.85 2.31
N LEU A 149 -11.70 6.03 2.23
CA LEU A 149 -12.16 7.23 2.95
C LEU A 149 -13.55 7.67 2.49
N TYR A 150 -13.84 7.55 1.20
CA TYR A 150 -15.18 7.80 0.67
C TYR A 150 -16.18 6.73 1.12
N HIS A 151 -15.84 5.44 0.96
CA HIS A 151 -16.74 4.34 1.27
C HIS A 151 -17.12 4.27 2.76
N PHE A 152 -16.15 4.37 3.66
CA PHE A 152 -16.37 4.21 5.10
C PHE A 152 -16.81 5.49 5.82
N TYR A 153 -16.38 6.68 5.33
CA TYR A 153 -16.58 7.95 6.04
C TYR A 153 -17.27 9.02 5.20
N GLY A 154 -17.60 8.74 3.94
CA GLY A 154 -18.28 9.68 3.05
C GLY A 154 -17.41 10.88 2.61
N LEU A 155 -16.08 10.81 2.81
CA LEU A 155 -15.17 11.90 2.44
C LEU A 155 -14.96 11.93 0.94
N LYS A 156 -15.32 13.05 0.31
CA LYS A 156 -15.29 13.18 -1.15
C LYS A 156 -13.93 13.64 -1.64
N LYS A 157 -13.47 13.04 -2.75
CA LYS A 157 -12.28 13.54 -3.46
C LYS A 157 -12.57 14.82 -4.21
N ARG A 158 -11.52 15.61 -4.46
CA ARG A 158 -11.55 16.74 -5.40
C ARG A 158 -10.40 16.63 -6.41
N MET A 159 -10.63 17.17 -7.60
CA MET A 159 -9.57 17.29 -8.61
C MET A 159 -8.55 18.35 -8.18
N LEU A 160 -7.28 18.06 -8.44
CA LEU A 160 -6.20 19.03 -8.32
C LEU A 160 -6.06 19.81 -9.63
N ASP A 161 -5.65 21.07 -9.54
CA ASP A 161 -5.37 21.92 -10.71
C ASP A 161 -4.23 21.36 -11.57
N LYS A 162 -3.27 20.69 -10.90
CA LYS A 162 -2.12 20.03 -11.52
C LYS A 162 -1.91 18.65 -10.89
N LYS A 163 -1.29 17.74 -11.64
CA LYS A 163 -0.83 16.46 -11.10
C LYS A 163 0.13 16.71 -9.93
N MET A 164 -0.21 16.16 -8.77
CA MET A 164 0.70 16.06 -7.63
C MET A 164 1.76 15.01 -7.98
N PHE A 165 2.97 15.47 -8.37
CA PHE A 165 3.97 14.60 -8.97
C PHE A 165 5.39 14.89 -8.46
N GLY A 166 5.98 13.95 -7.75
CA GLY A 166 7.32 14.11 -7.18
C GLY A 166 7.41 13.69 -5.72
N LEU A 167 8.43 14.22 -5.03
CA LEU A 167 8.68 14.02 -3.60
C LEU A 167 8.26 15.27 -2.84
N PHE A 168 7.45 15.09 -1.80
CA PHE A 168 6.94 16.17 -0.98
C PHE A 168 7.35 15.97 0.48
N TRP A 169 7.61 17.07 1.16
CA TRP A 169 7.91 17.08 2.58
C TRP A 169 6.64 16.93 3.41
N HIS A 170 6.68 15.99 4.36
CA HIS A 170 5.59 15.72 5.28
C HIS A 170 6.05 15.90 6.72
N LYS A 171 5.15 16.35 7.58
CA LYS A 171 5.36 16.51 9.03
C LYS A 171 4.66 15.36 9.76
N VAL A 172 5.32 14.77 10.75
CA VAL A 172 4.70 13.81 11.66
C VAL A 172 3.87 14.55 12.70
N MET A 173 2.57 14.26 12.75
CA MET A 173 1.60 14.95 13.61
C MET A 173 1.52 14.37 15.02
N ASN A 174 1.69 13.06 15.17
CA ASN A 174 1.62 12.39 16.47
C ASN A 174 2.66 11.27 16.60
N ARG A 175 3.79 11.59 17.24
CA ARG A 175 4.91 10.65 17.46
C ARG A 175 4.64 9.51 18.44
N LYS A 176 3.57 9.60 19.23
CA LYS A 176 3.22 8.57 20.21
C LYS A 176 2.62 7.32 19.55
N ILE A 177 2.12 7.47 18.33
CA ILE A 177 1.49 6.38 17.59
C ILE A 177 2.58 5.43 17.04
N PRO A 178 2.50 4.12 17.33
CA PRO A 178 3.50 3.15 16.91
C PRO A 178 3.75 3.09 15.41
N LEU A 179 2.76 3.43 14.57
CA LEU A 179 2.86 3.39 13.11
C LEU A 179 3.95 4.32 12.56
N VAL A 180 4.19 5.45 13.22
CA VAL A 180 5.24 6.43 12.84
C VAL A 180 6.49 6.34 13.70
N ARG A 181 6.66 5.26 14.47
CA ARG A 181 7.86 5.05 15.27
C ARG A 181 9.11 4.99 14.38
N GLY A 182 10.15 5.75 14.74
CA GLY A 182 11.39 5.84 13.97
C GLY A 182 11.33 6.78 12.76
N PHE A 183 10.22 7.49 12.57
CA PHE A 183 10.17 8.57 11.60
C PHE A 183 10.88 9.82 12.15
N ASP A 184 11.52 10.58 11.26
CA ASP A 184 12.01 11.92 11.55
C ASP A 184 10.83 12.89 11.72
N ASP A 185 11.07 14.10 12.24
CA ASP A 185 10.03 15.14 12.38
C ASP A 185 9.40 15.50 11.04
N VAL A 186 10.24 15.49 10.00
CA VAL A 186 9.87 15.73 8.61
C VAL A 186 10.55 14.70 7.72
N PHE A 187 9.87 14.29 6.68
CA PHE A 187 10.37 13.29 5.74
C PHE A 187 9.82 13.51 4.34
N LEU A 188 10.51 12.98 3.33
CA LEU A 188 10.05 12.97 1.95
C LEU A 188 9.28 11.70 1.63
N ALA A 189 8.18 11.86 0.88
CA ALA A 189 7.44 10.73 0.32
C ALA A 189 6.97 11.03 -1.10
N PRO A 190 6.91 10.00 -1.99
CA PRO A 190 6.48 10.15 -3.37
C PRO A 190 4.96 10.25 -3.49
N HIS A 191 4.51 11.13 -4.39
CA HIS A 191 3.14 11.25 -4.84
C HIS A 191 3.07 11.25 -6.37
N SER A 192 2.01 10.62 -6.90
CA SER A 192 1.64 10.65 -8.31
C SER A 192 0.12 10.53 -8.41
N ARG A 193 -0.59 11.66 -8.36
CA ARG A 193 -2.05 11.67 -8.33
C ARG A 193 -2.64 12.98 -8.89
N HIS A 194 -3.84 12.90 -9.42
CA HIS A 194 -4.63 14.04 -9.91
C HIS A 194 -5.76 14.45 -8.96
N THR A 195 -5.99 13.68 -7.91
CA THR A 195 -7.06 13.93 -6.94
C THR A 195 -6.54 13.87 -5.52
N GLU A 196 -7.31 14.42 -4.59
CA GLU A 196 -7.06 14.34 -3.15
C GLU A 196 -8.36 14.28 -2.35
N ILE A 197 -8.28 13.81 -1.12
CA ILE A 197 -9.29 14.10 -0.10
C ILE A 197 -8.82 15.38 0.62
N PRO A 198 -9.65 16.42 0.72
CA PRO A 198 -9.29 17.64 1.43
C PRO A 198 -8.84 17.34 2.85
N ILE A 199 -7.68 17.86 3.26
CA ILE A 199 -7.12 17.56 4.59
C ILE A 199 -8.03 18.08 5.71
N GLU A 200 -8.72 19.19 5.46
CA GLU A 200 -9.71 19.78 6.37
C GLU A 200 -10.86 18.84 6.67
N ASP A 201 -11.34 18.07 5.69
CA ASP A 201 -12.40 17.08 5.86
C ASP A 201 -11.93 15.88 6.68
N VAL A 202 -10.65 15.45 6.49
CA VAL A 202 -10.06 14.37 7.27
C VAL A 202 -9.88 14.79 8.73
N HIS A 203 -9.42 16.02 9.00
CA HIS A 203 -9.31 16.56 10.36
C HIS A 203 -10.68 16.71 11.04
N ALA A 204 -11.73 16.98 10.28
CA ALA A 204 -13.09 17.09 10.80
C ALA A 204 -13.73 15.74 11.15
N CYS A 205 -13.25 14.65 10.59
CA CYS A 205 -13.73 13.29 10.84
C CYS A 205 -13.16 12.77 12.16
N LYS A 206 -14.02 12.62 13.17
CA LYS A 206 -13.62 12.20 14.53
C LYS A 206 -13.12 10.76 14.63
N GLU A 207 -13.50 9.93 13.67
CA GLU A 207 -13.10 8.51 13.59
C GLU A 207 -11.70 8.32 13.01
N LEU A 208 -11.07 9.41 12.56
CA LEU A 208 -9.76 9.39 11.92
C LEU A 208 -8.72 10.17 12.73
N THR A 209 -7.51 9.64 12.75
CA THR A 209 -6.33 10.32 13.28
C THR A 209 -5.34 10.58 12.15
N VAL A 210 -5.03 11.85 11.88
CA VAL A 210 -3.98 12.24 10.94
C VAL A 210 -2.62 12.02 11.59
N LEU A 211 -1.74 11.25 10.96
CA LEU A 211 -0.41 10.90 11.46
C LEU A 211 0.72 11.62 10.73
N ALA A 212 0.54 11.93 9.46
CA ALA A 212 1.47 12.72 8.68
C ALA A 212 0.75 13.49 7.58
N GLU A 213 1.14 14.75 7.40
CA GLU A 213 0.59 15.66 6.39
C GLU A 213 1.66 16.58 5.81
N SER A 214 1.35 17.22 4.70
CA SER A 214 2.19 18.18 3.98
C SER A 214 1.42 19.48 3.73
N ASP A 215 2.10 20.60 3.87
CA ASP A 215 1.52 21.90 3.50
C ASP A 215 1.23 21.99 1.98
N GLU A 216 1.93 21.20 1.16
CA GLU A 216 1.77 21.17 -0.30
C GLU A 216 0.95 19.97 -0.80
N ALA A 217 1.20 18.79 -0.24
CA ALA A 217 0.60 17.53 -0.73
C ALA A 217 -0.56 17.05 0.15
N GLY A 218 -1.00 17.83 1.14
CA GLY A 218 -2.10 17.47 2.00
C GLY A 218 -1.85 16.19 2.81
N LEU A 219 -2.84 15.33 2.91
CA LEU A 219 -2.75 14.08 3.67
C LEU A 219 -1.68 13.14 3.07
N PHE A 220 -0.83 12.59 3.95
CA PHE A 220 0.00 11.43 3.62
C PHE A 220 -0.47 10.18 4.32
N LEU A 221 -0.68 10.25 5.65
CA LEU A 221 -0.99 9.10 6.47
C LEU A 221 -2.06 9.45 7.50
N ALA A 222 -3.14 8.67 7.47
CA ALA A 222 -4.15 8.65 8.52
C ALA A 222 -4.51 7.21 8.90
N MET A 223 -5.13 7.03 10.04
CA MET A 223 -5.68 5.74 10.46
C MET A 223 -7.01 5.92 11.17
N ALA A 224 -7.84 4.91 11.16
CA ALA A 224 -9.01 4.81 12.03
C ALA A 224 -8.59 4.70 13.50
N GLU A 225 -9.46 5.09 14.44
CA GLU A 225 -9.14 5.07 15.88
C GLU A 225 -8.71 3.70 16.41
N ASP A 226 -9.27 2.64 15.83
CA ASP A 226 -8.94 1.25 16.18
C ASP A 226 -7.63 0.74 15.54
N GLY A 227 -7.00 1.52 14.64
CA GLY A 227 -5.78 1.14 13.92
C GLY A 227 -5.96 0.02 12.88
N ARG A 228 -7.19 -0.41 12.62
CA ARG A 228 -7.47 -1.49 11.66
C ARG A 228 -7.47 -1.03 10.21
N LYS A 229 -7.81 0.22 9.96
CA LYS A 229 -7.80 0.84 8.63
C LYS A 229 -6.74 1.93 8.61
N ILE A 230 -5.78 1.81 7.68
CA ILE A 230 -4.65 2.72 7.53
C ILE A 230 -4.67 3.27 6.10
N PHE A 231 -4.68 4.58 5.96
CA PHE A 231 -4.81 5.30 4.69
C PHE A 231 -3.52 6.01 4.35
N VAL A 232 -2.89 5.61 3.23
CA VAL A 232 -1.62 6.18 2.75
C VAL A 232 -1.87 6.81 1.39
N MET A 233 -1.81 8.14 1.30
CA MET A 233 -2.14 8.88 0.09
C MET A 233 -1.00 8.97 -0.92
N GLY A 234 0.23 8.68 -0.49
CA GLY A 234 1.41 8.60 -1.35
C GLY A 234 1.76 7.16 -1.73
N HIS A 235 2.94 7.00 -2.29
CA HIS A 235 3.46 5.73 -2.78
C HIS A 235 4.80 5.36 -2.11
N PRO A 236 4.82 5.02 -0.80
CA PRO A 236 6.05 4.65 -0.10
C PRO A 236 6.71 3.41 -0.71
N GLU A 237 5.94 2.54 -1.38
CA GLU A 237 6.41 1.33 -2.05
C GLU A 237 7.24 1.59 -3.32
N TYR A 238 7.11 2.75 -3.95
CA TYR A 238 7.74 3.05 -5.23
C TYR A 238 9.26 2.86 -5.24
N ASP A 239 9.75 2.38 -6.37
CA ASP A 239 11.18 2.28 -6.65
C ASP A 239 11.77 3.61 -7.09
N ARG A 240 13.12 3.67 -7.03
CA ARG A 240 13.87 4.86 -7.45
C ARG A 240 13.45 5.36 -8.82
N VAL A 241 13.15 4.45 -9.76
CA VAL A 241 12.91 4.80 -11.18
C VAL A 241 11.44 4.89 -11.55
N THR A 242 10.51 4.66 -10.62
CA THR A 242 9.07 4.59 -10.94
C THR A 242 8.54 5.92 -11.46
N LEU A 243 8.82 7.03 -10.77
CA LEU A 243 8.39 8.36 -11.23
C LEU A 243 9.10 8.78 -12.52
N ASP A 244 10.36 8.37 -12.72
CA ASP A 244 11.07 8.59 -14.00
C ASP A 244 10.37 7.87 -15.16
N GLY A 245 9.98 6.62 -14.92
CA GLY A 245 9.21 5.84 -15.90
C GLY A 245 7.86 6.48 -16.25
N GLU A 246 7.13 6.98 -15.25
CA GLU A 246 5.89 7.73 -15.45
C GLU A 246 6.14 9.02 -16.25
N TYR A 247 7.13 9.80 -15.84
CA TYR A 247 7.50 11.05 -16.51
C TYR A 247 7.84 10.84 -17.99
N ARG A 248 8.74 9.89 -18.27
CA ARG A 248 9.16 9.59 -19.66
C ARG A 248 8.03 9.02 -20.51
N ARG A 249 7.19 8.16 -19.90
CA ARG A 249 6.00 7.60 -20.57
C ARG A 249 5.03 8.71 -21.00
N ASP A 250 4.72 9.62 -20.09
CA ASP A 250 3.71 10.66 -20.32
C ASP A 250 4.27 11.75 -21.26
N LEU A 251 5.56 12.09 -21.12
CA LEU A 251 6.27 12.95 -22.06
C LEU A 251 6.29 12.35 -23.48
N GLY A 252 6.57 11.04 -23.60
CA GLY A 252 6.59 10.32 -24.88
C GLY A 252 5.21 10.24 -25.56
N LYS A 253 4.12 10.36 -24.78
CA LYS A 253 2.74 10.46 -25.28
C LYS A 253 2.32 11.89 -25.62
N GLY A 254 3.16 12.89 -25.40
CA GLY A 254 2.85 14.31 -25.60
C GLY A 254 1.85 14.86 -24.57
N LEU A 255 1.70 14.20 -23.41
CA LEU A 255 0.83 14.68 -22.36
C LEU A 255 1.50 15.83 -21.57
N PRO A 256 0.71 16.81 -21.08
CA PRO A 256 1.24 17.89 -20.26
C PRO A 256 1.67 17.32 -18.90
N ILE A 257 2.96 17.10 -18.74
CA ILE A 257 3.55 16.62 -17.49
C ILE A 257 4.72 17.52 -17.08
N GLU A 258 4.73 17.91 -15.82
CA GLU A 258 5.86 18.65 -15.22
C GLU A 258 6.94 17.65 -14.75
N ILE A 259 8.18 18.15 -14.62
CA ILE A 259 9.27 17.37 -13.99
C ILE A 259 8.86 17.02 -12.55
N PRO A 260 9.01 15.75 -12.11
CA PRO A 260 8.66 15.38 -10.75
C PRO A 260 9.50 16.16 -9.73
N LYS A 261 8.83 16.88 -8.83
CA LYS A 261 9.41 17.81 -7.85
C LYS A 261 10.36 17.08 -6.89
N ASN A 262 11.53 17.67 -6.58
CA ASN A 262 12.51 17.17 -5.61
C ASN A 262 13.01 15.73 -5.90
N TYR A 263 12.83 15.23 -7.10
CA TYR A 263 13.07 13.82 -7.42
C TYR A 263 14.41 13.60 -8.13
N TYR A 264 14.74 14.43 -9.09
CA TYR A 264 16.04 14.38 -9.75
C TYR A 264 17.06 15.20 -8.97
N ARG A 265 18.35 14.81 -9.09
CA ARG A 265 19.42 15.65 -8.55
C ARG A 265 19.43 16.99 -9.28
N ASP A 266 19.44 18.09 -8.52
CA ASP A 266 19.42 19.46 -9.04
C ASP A 266 18.19 19.74 -9.94
N ASP A 267 17.07 19.03 -9.71
CA ASP A 267 15.85 19.08 -10.51
C ASP A 267 16.07 18.87 -12.03
N ASN A 268 17.16 18.20 -12.39
CA ASN A 268 17.51 17.90 -13.78
C ASN A 268 17.37 16.40 -14.08
N PRO A 269 16.49 15.99 -15.02
CA PRO A 269 16.29 14.60 -15.41
C PRO A 269 17.59 13.88 -15.89
N ASP A 270 18.56 14.62 -16.46
CA ASP A 270 19.81 14.06 -16.94
C ASP A 270 20.74 13.63 -15.79
N ASN A 271 20.58 14.18 -14.59
CA ASN A 271 21.32 13.83 -13.40
C ASN A 271 20.81 12.57 -12.68
N GLY A 272 19.68 12.02 -13.15
CA GLY A 272 19.05 10.80 -12.65
C GLY A 272 18.29 10.97 -11.32
N PRO A 273 17.42 9.99 -11.02
CA PRO A 273 16.56 10.04 -9.84
C PRO A 273 17.31 9.77 -8.53
N GLN A 274 16.81 10.35 -7.43
CA GLN A 274 17.28 10.09 -6.08
C GLN A 274 16.27 9.23 -5.31
N LEU A 275 16.74 8.35 -4.42
CA LEU A 275 15.90 7.56 -3.53
C LEU A 275 16.00 8.14 -2.11
N LEU A 276 15.04 8.97 -1.72
CA LEU A 276 15.08 9.75 -0.48
C LEU A 276 13.99 9.35 0.54
N TRP A 277 13.16 8.32 0.24
CA TRP A 277 12.02 7.92 1.09
C TRP A 277 12.11 6.49 1.61
N ARG A 278 13.07 5.68 1.18
CA ARG A 278 13.13 4.24 1.48
C ARG A 278 13.17 3.93 2.97
N ALA A 279 13.89 4.71 3.77
CA ALA A 279 14.00 4.46 5.20
C ALA A 279 12.64 4.61 5.91
N HIS A 280 11.90 5.68 5.59
CA HIS A 280 10.57 5.94 6.15
C HIS A 280 9.54 4.93 5.64
N ALA A 281 9.61 4.56 4.36
CA ALA A 281 8.78 3.50 3.78
C ALA A 281 9.00 2.15 4.52
N ASN A 282 10.26 1.75 4.72
CA ASN A 282 10.59 0.55 5.46
C ASN A 282 10.06 0.60 6.91
N ASN A 283 10.20 1.74 7.58
CA ASN A 283 9.65 1.92 8.93
C ASN A 283 8.12 1.80 8.94
N LEU A 284 7.42 2.39 7.98
CA LEU A 284 5.95 2.29 7.87
C LEU A 284 5.50 0.83 7.81
N TYR A 285 6.02 0.06 6.85
CA TYR A 285 5.62 -1.33 6.67
C TYR A 285 6.07 -2.22 7.82
N THR A 286 7.27 -2.01 8.37
CA THR A 286 7.77 -2.77 9.54
C THR A 286 6.92 -2.48 10.78
N ASN A 287 6.56 -1.22 11.03
CA ASN A 287 5.71 -0.84 12.15
C ASN A 287 4.30 -1.40 12.00
N TRP A 288 3.73 -1.35 10.78
CA TRP A 288 2.45 -1.96 10.49
C TRP A 288 2.46 -3.45 10.76
N LEU A 289 3.41 -4.19 10.18
CA LEU A 289 3.55 -5.64 10.40
C LEU A 289 3.73 -6.00 11.87
N ASN A 290 4.52 -5.22 12.61
CA ASN A 290 4.80 -5.51 14.01
C ASN A 290 3.64 -5.15 14.95
N TYR A 291 3.11 -3.93 14.86
CA TYR A 291 2.18 -3.38 15.85
C TYR A 291 0.71 -3.58 15.50
N TYR A 292 0.35 -3.59 14.23
CA TYR A 292 -1.04 -3.64 13.76
C TYR A 292 -1.44 -4.97 13.15
N VAL A 293 -0.46 -5.79 12.78
CA VAL A 293 -0.68 -7.14 12.26
C VAL A 293 -0.27 -8.16 13.29
N TYR A 294 1.03 -8.33 13.57
CA TYR A 294 1.53 -9.41 14.41
C TYR A 294 1.04 -9.35 15.85
N GLN A 295 1.12 -8.18 16.50
CA GLN A 295 0.70 -8.03 17.90
C GLN A 295 -0.81 -7.96 18.08
N SER A 296 -1.55 -7.62 17.02
CA SER A 296 -3.01 -7.46 17.04
C SER A 296 -3.75 -8.72 16.61
N THR A 297 -3.08 -9.61 15.89
CA THR A 297 -3.71 -10.86 15.43
C THR A 297 -3.87 -11.83 16.57
N PRO A 298 -5.07 -12.41 16.77
CA PRO A 298 -5.25 -13.50 17.72
C PRO A 298 -4.38 -14.70 17.34
N TYR A 299 -3.88 -15.44 18.32
CA TYR A 299 -3.10 -16.66 18.07
C TYR A 299 -3.86 -17.66 17.19
N ASP A 300 -5.18 -17.75 17.34
CA ASP A 300 -6.08 -18.49 16.47
C ASP A 300 -6.87 -17.52 15.59
N LEU A 301 -6.56 -17.50 14.28
CA LEU A 301 -7.26 -16.66 13.28
C LEU A 301 -8.75 -16.95 13.15
N TYR A 302 -9.18 -18.15 13.52
CA TYR A 302 -10.59 -18.55 13.52
C TYR A 302 -11.29 -18.26 14.85
N GLY A 303 -10.53 -17.86 15.88
CA GLY A 303 -11.06 -17.34 17.14
C GLY A 303 -11.68 -15.94 16.97
N THR A 304 -12.49 -15.52 17.95
CA THR A 304 -13.03 -14.14 17.97
C THR A 304 -11.91 -13.16 18.32
N PRO A 305 -11.57 -12.16 17.47
CA PRO A 305 -10.57 -11.17 17.80
C PRO A 305 -11.01 -10.36 19.03
N ASP A 306 -10.22 -10.36 20.10
CA ASP A 306 -10.39 -9.42 21.20
C ASP A 306 -9.45 -8.23 21.02
N PHE A 307 -9.95 -7.17 20.41
CA PHE A 307 -9.21 -5.93 20.19
C PHE A 307 -9.16 -5.01 21.41
N SER A 308 -9.88 -5.36 22.50
CA SER A 308 -10.06 -4.48 23.66
C SER A 308 -8.77 -4.28 24.49
N SER A 309 -7.76 -5.16 24.34
CA SER A 309 -6.52 -5.12 25.10
C SER A 309 -5.40 -4.29 24.48
N ILE A 310 -5.50 -3.92 23.19
CA ILE A 310 -4.40 -3.36 22.39
C ILE A 310 -4.25 -1.86 22.58
N PHE A 311 -5.32 -1.16 22.95
CA PHE A 311 -5.35 0.31 23.05
C PHE A 311 -5.53 0.84 24.47
N LYS A 312 -5.29 0.00 25.49
CA LYS A 312 -5.22 0.45 26.90
C LYS A 312 -3.77 0.71 27.27
N GLY A 313 -3.28 1.89 26.90
CA GLY A 313 -1.96 2.39 27.28
C GLY A 313 -1.91 3.90 27.21
#